data_5e071ee3fa47ace4619199994d1a787a
#
_entry.id   5e071ee3fa47ace4619199994d1a787a
#
_cell.length_a   1.000
_cell.length_b   1.000
_cell.length_c   1.000
_cell.angle_alpha   90.00
_cell.angle_beta   90.00
_cell.angle_gamma   90.00
#
_symmetry.space_group_name_H-M   'P 1'
#
loop_
_entity.id
_entity.type
_entity.pdbx_description
1 polymer ?
#
loop_
_entity_poly.entity_id
_entity_poly.type
_entity_poly.pdbx_seq_one_letter_code
_entity_poly.pdbx_strand_id
1 'polypeptide(L)'
;MKNILIVDDDVDTSLRYKKWLEDEGFILTLINHPNTAEQNFNPENYDLVLIGFRTSVMDGFELYQKLYEMSKKVQQDTSSSNDFRVCFMTASRINYTVLAEVHPEFGEECYVCKESPKEVFFKTCLFFDILNLFYCLSIRR
;
A
#
# COMPACT_ATOMS: atom_id res chain seq x y z
N MET A 1 -4.18 -9.25 13.55
CA MET A 1 -4.02 -9.64 12.16
C MET A 1 -4.11 -8.40 11.28
N LYS A 2 -3.18 -8.23 10.35
CA LYS A 2 -3.13 -7.00 9.56
C LYS A 2 -4.02 -7.06 8.33
N ASN A 3 -4.67 -5.94 8.05
CA ASN A 3 -5.55 -5.76 6.90
C ASN A 3 -4.83 -5.01 5.80
N ILE A 4 -4.83 -5.57 4.60
CA ILE A 4 -4.17 -5.00 3.43
C ILE A 4 -5.19 -4.78 2.32
N LEU A 5 -5.15 -3.59 1.74
CA LEU A 5 -5.94 -3.25 0.55
C LEU A 5 -5.03 -3.26 -0.67
N ILE A 6 -5.45 -3.93 -1.73
CA ILE A 6 -4.78 -3.84 -3.04
C ILE A 6 -5.72 -3.13 -4.01
N VAL A 7 -5.23 -2.04 -4.60
CA VAL A 7 -5.95 -1.29 -5.63
C VAL A 7 -5.15 -1.32 -6.92
N ASP A 8 -5.57 -2.12 -7.87
CA ASP A 8 -4.92 -2.23 -9.17
C ASP A 8 -5.89 -2.84 -10.19
N ASP A 9 -5.94 -2.31 -11.40
CA ASP A 9 -6.74 -2.86 -12.49
C ASP A 9 -6.08 -4.10 -13.14
N ASP A 10 -4.83 -4.41 -12.78
CA ASP A 10 -4.13 -5.64 -13.16
C ASP A 10 -4.59 -6.79 -12.27
N VAL A 11 -5.62 -7.50 -12.71
CA VAL A 11 -6.28 -8.55 -11.92
C VAL A 11 -5.33 -9.71 -11.61
N ASP A 12 -4.52 -10.15 -12.57
CA ASP A 12 -3.62 -11.29 -12.39
C ASP A 12 -2.57 -11.02 -11.32
N THR A 13 -1.96 -9.84 -11.36
CA THR A 13 -0.98 -9.43 -10.35
C THR A 13 -1.64 -9.29 -8.97
N SER A 14 -2.81 -8.69 -8.92
CA SER A 14 -3.56 -8.52 -7.66
C SER A 14 -3.89 -9.86 -7.01
N LEU A 15 -4.34 -10.84 -7.79
CA LEU A 15 -4.65 -12.18 -7.28
C LEU A 15 -3.40 -12.92 -6.80
N ARG A 16 -2.27 -12.75 -7.51
CA ARG A 16 -1.00 -13.36 -7.11
C ARG A 16 -0.53 -12.81 -5.76
N TYR A 17 -0.56 -11.51 -5.59
CA TYR A 17 -0.15 -10.87 -4.33
C TYR A 17 -1.13 -11.19 -3.20
N LYS A 18 -2.41 -11.24 -3.50
CA LYS A 18 -3.43 -11.65 -2.53
C LYS A 18 -3.11 -13.03 -1.96
N LYS A 19 -2.82 -14.00 -2.84
CA LYS A 19 -2.49 -15.35 -2.41
C LYS A 19 -1.24 -15.37 -1.54
N TRP A 20 -0.18 -14.70 -1.97
CA TRP A 20 1.07 -14.64 -1.21
C TRP A 20 0.87 -14.09 0.20
N LEU A 21 0.09 -13.04 0.31
CA LEU A 21 -0.15 -12.36 1.58
C LEU A 21 -1.13 -13.14 2.47
N GLU A 22 -2.15 -13.73 1.90
CA GLU A 22 -3.07 -14.59 2.66
C GLU A 22 -2.36 -15.81 3.23
N ASP A 23 -1.42 -16.40 2.48
CA ASP A 23 -0.61 -17.52 2.97
C ASP A 23 0.23 -17.14 4.20
N GLU A 24 0.56 -15.87 4.36
CA GLU A 24 1.27 -15.34 5.53
C GLU A 24 0.33 -14.86 6.65
N GLY A 25 -0.97 -15.03 6.51
CA GLY A 25 -1.94 -14.71 7.54
C GLY A 25 -2.56 -13.32 7.48
N PHE A 26 -2.33 -12.56 6.40
CA PHE A 26 -2.95 -11.25 6.24
C PHE A 26 -4.38 -11.35 5.72
N ILE A 27 -5.17 -10.33 6.01
CA ILE A 27 -6.54 -10.21 5.48
C ILE A 27 -6.50 -9.24 4.30
N LEU A 28 -6.91 -9.71 3.13
CA LEU A 28 -6.82 -8.95 1.89
C LEU A 28 -8.19 -8.49 1.39
N THR A 29 -8.21 -7.24 0.94
CA THR A 29 -9.32 -6.68 0.15
C THR A 29 -8.76 -6.26 -1.20
N LEU A 30 -9.41 -6.68 -2.28
CA LEU A 30 -9.04 -6.30 -3.65
C LEU A 30 -10.05 -5.33 -4.21
N ILE A 31 -9.54 -4.23 -4.78
CA ILE A 31 -10.34 -3.29 -5.56
C ILE A 31 -9.65 -3.12 -6.91
N ASN A 32 -10.32 -3.55 -7.98
CA ASN A 32 -9.75 -3.49 -9.33
C ASN A 32 -10.12 -2.21 -10.08
N HIS A 33 -10.91 -1.34 -9.46
CA HIS A 33 -11.30 -0.06 -10.04
C HIS A 33 -10.94 1.07 -9.08
N PRO A 34 -9.96 1.92 -9.41
CA PRO A 34 -9.52 3.00 -8.52
C PRO A 34 -10.63 3.93 -8.03
N ASN A 35 -11.61 4.20 -8.87
CA ASN A 35 -12.76 5.04 -8.48
C ASN A 35 -13.58 4.42 -7.35
N THR A 36 -13.68 3.10 -7.30
CA THR A 36 -14.35 2.40 -6.21
C THR A 36 -13.61 2.54 -4.90
N ALA A 37 -12.28 2.50 -4.95
CA ALA A 37 -11.45 2.73 -3.76
C ALA A 37 -11.69 4.13 -3.19
N GLU A 38 -11.71 5.15 -4.04
CA GLU A 38 -11.95 6.52 -3.64
C GLU A 38 -13.31 6.69 -2.96
N GLN A 39 -14.34 5.99 -3.44
CA GLN A 39 -15.69 6.10 -2.90
C GLN A 39 -15.89 5.38 -1.57
N ASN A 40 -15.18 4.29 -1.34
CA ASN A 40 -15.45 3.36 -0.25
C ASN A 40 -14.30 3.20 0.74
N PHE A 41 -13.23 3.99 0.60
CA PHE A 41 -12.06 3.86 1.45
C PHE A 41 -12.32 4.35 2.87
N ASN A 42 -12.03 3.47 3.83
CA ASN A 42 -11.97 3.85 5.23
C ASN A 42 -10.55 3.56 5.75
N PRO A 43 -9.76 4.58 6.06
CA PRO A 43 -8.36 4.42 6.46
C PRO A 43 -8.17 3.58 7.73
N GLU A 44 -9.17 3.55 8.61
CA GLU A 44 -9.10 2.77 9.84
C GLU A 44 -9.14 1.27 9.60
N ASN A 45 -9.61 0.83 8.43
CA ASN A 45 -9.73 -0.58 8.10
C ASN A 45 -8.44 -1.22 7.58
N TYR A 46 -7.43 -0.42 7.22
CA TYR A 46 -6.24 -0.95 6.54
C TYR A 46 -4.94 -0.47 7.18
N ASP A 47 -4.01 -1.39 7.32
CA ASP A 47 -2.65 -1.11 7.79
C ASP A 47 -1.71 -0.78 6.63
N LEU A 48 -1.95 -1.40 5.47
CA LEU A 48 -1.16 -1.22 4.26
C LEU A 48 -2.07 -1.14 3.06
N VAL A 49 -1.78 -0.20 2.16
CA VAL A 49 -2.47 -0.06 0.87
C VAL A 49 -1.44 -0.25 -0.24
N LEU A 50 -1.63 -1.26 -1.07
CA LEU A 50 -0.83 -1.51 -2.26
C LEU A 50 -1.55 -0.90 -3.45
N ILE A 51 -0.92 0.06 -4.12
CA ILE A 51 -1.53 0.83 -5.21
C ILE A 51 -0.76 0.59 -6.50
N GLY A 52 -1.45 0.20 -7.57
CA GLY A 52 -0.86 0.15 -8.89
C GLY A 52 -0.33 1.53 -9.31
N PHE A 53 0.95 1.59 -9.71
CA PHE A 53 1.60 2.85 -10.07
C PHE A 53 0.90 3.52 -11.26
N ARG A 54 0.46 2.72 -12.23
CA ARG A 54 -0.35 3.20 -13.36
C ARG A 54 -1.56 2.31 -13.53
N THR A 55 -2.73 2.91 -13.52
CA THR A 55 -3.97 2.24 -13.88
C THR A 55 -4.56 2.91 -15.12
N SER A 56 -5.62 2.30 -15.68
CA SER A 56 -6.29 2.84 -16.87
C SER A 56 -7.03 4.14 -16.59
N VAL A 57 -7.32 4.47 -15.33
CA VAL A 57 -8.17 5.59 -14.94
C VAL A 57 -7.36 6.73 -14.34
N MET A 58 -6.40 6.42 -13.50
CA MET A 58 -5.59 7.44 -12.81
C MET A 58 -4.24 6.88 -12.42
N ASP A 59 -3.30 7.76 -12.16
CA ASP A 59 -2.00 7.37 -11.66
C ASP A 59 -2.07 7.08 -10.14
N GLY A 60 -1.15 6.22 -9.68
CA GLY A 60 -1.15 5.77 -8.28
C GLY A 60 -0.92 6.89 -7.28
N PHE A 61 -0.14 7.91 -7.62
CA PHE A 61 0.07 9.07 -6.74
C PHE A 61 -1.21 9.89 -6.59
N GLU A 62 -1.96 10.06 -7.66
CA GLU A 62 -3.24 10.75 -7.63
C GLU A 62 -4.22 10.04 -6.71
N LEU A 63 -4.31 8.73 -6.83
CA LEU A 63 -5.15 7.93 -5.94
C LEU A 63 -4.69 8.03 -4.49
N TYR A 64 -3.39 7.90 -4.25
CA TYR A 64 -2.83 8.04 -2.89
C TYR A 64 -3.21 9.38 -2.28
N GLN A 65 -3.07 10.47 -3.04
CA GLN A 65 -3.40 11.80 -2.55
C GLN A 65 -4.86 11.91 -2.10
N LYS A 66 -5.77 11.34 -2.89
CA LYS A 66 -7.19 11.31 -2.55
C LYS A 66 -7.47 10.49 -1.29
N LEU A 67 -6.85 9.31 -1.17
CA LEU A 67 -7.02 8.47 0.02
C LEU A 67 -6.43 9.12 1.27
N TYR A 68 -5.31 9.80 1.12
CA TYR A 68 -4.68 10.54 2.21
C TYR A 68 -5.55 11.69 2.71
N GLU A 69 -6.16 12.44 1.80
CA GLU A 69 -7.11 13.51 2.17
C GLU A 69 -8.33 12.97 2.89
N MET A 70 -8.84 11.82 2.46
CA MET A 70 -9.92 11.13 3.14
C MET A 70 -9.52 10.70 4.56
N SER A 71 -8.30 10.21 4.74
CA SER A 71 -7.80 9.81 6.05
C SER A 71 -7.70 10.99 7.01
N LYS A 72 -7.31 12.15 6.52
CA LYS A 72 -7.25 13.38 7.34
C LYS A 72 -8.62 13.83 7.83
N LYS A 73 -9.64 13.70 7.00
CA LYS A 73 -11.01 14.06 7.39
C LYS A 73 -11.51 13.17 8.52
N VAL A 74 -11.22 11.88 8.47
CA VAL A 74 -11.60 10.94 9.53
C VAL A 74 -10.82 11.23 10.81
N GLN A 75 -9.55 11.60 10.73
CA GLN A 75 -8.73 11.94 11.90
C GLN A 75 -9.20 13.21 12.62
N GLN A 76 -9.82 14.14 11.93
CA GLN A 76 -10.39 15.35 12.55
C GLN A 76 -11.60 15.01 13.43
N ASP A 77 -12.35 13.97 13.07
CA ASP A 77 -13.52 13.54 13.82
C ASP A 77 -13.18 12.57 14.95
N THR A 78 -12.01 11.91 14.87
CA THR A 78 -11.52 10.99 15.89
C THR A 78 -10.11 11.36 16.28
N SER A 79 -9.77 11.27 17.54
CA SER A 79 -8.41 11.55 18.04
C SER A 79 -7.39 10.45 17.72
N SER A 80 -7.74 9.48 16.90
CA SER A 80 -6.83 8.39 16.54
C SER A 80 -5.99 8.76 15.32
N SER A 81 -4.67 8.69 15.47
CA SER A 81 -3.69 8.89 14.40
C SER A 81 -3.46 7.58 13.64
N ASN A 82 -4.43 7.13 12.86
CA ASN A 82 -4.26 5.93 12.03
C ASN A 82 -3.76 6.31 10.65
N ASP A 83 -2.43 6.45 10.53
CA ASP A 83 -1.78 6.57 9.24
C ASP A 83 -1.66 5.19 8.62
N PHE A 84 -2.21 5.03 7.43
CA PHE A 84 -1.99 3.82 6.66
C PHE A 84 -0.68 3.95 5.89
N ARG A 85 -0.01 2.83 5.69
CA ARG A 85 1.20 2.78 4.89
C ARG A 85 0.84 2.49 3.44
N VAL A 86 1.59 3.09 2.50
CA VAL A 86 1.40 2.86 1.07
C VAL A 86 2.63 2.19 0.46
N CYS A 87 2.40 1.33 -0.51
CA CYS A 87 3.43 0.80 -1.38
C CYS A 87 2.90 0.80 -2.82
N PHE A 88 3.66 1.39 -3.74
CA PHE A 88 3.28 1.45 -5.16
C PHE A 88 3.83 0.25 -5.91
N MET A 89 2.97 -0.39 -6.69
CA MET A 89 3.33 -1.54 -7.52
C MET A 89 3.57 -1.09 -8.96
N THR A 90 4.73 -1.41 -9.50
CA THR A 90 5.16 -0.92 -10.82
C THR A 90 5.38 -2.09 -11.78
N ALA A 91 5.09 -1.87 -13.06
CA ALA A 91 5.24 -2.90 -14.09
C ALA A 91 6.69 -3.15 -14.50
N SER A 92 7.58 -2.20 -14.26
CA SER A 92 8.99 -2.28 -14.65
C SER A 92 9.88 -1.59 -13.62
N ARG A 93 11.19 -1.81 -13.73
CA ARG A 93 12.15 -1.10 -12.90
C ARG A 93 11.98 0.41 -13.06
N ILE A 94 11.89 1.09 -11.94
CA ILE A 94 11.74 2.53 -11.89
C ILE A 94 13.11 3.18 -11.67
N ASN A 95 13.28 4.35 -12.26
CA ASN A 95 14.38 5.22 -11.91
C ASN A 95 14.02 5.94 -10.60
N TYR A 96 14.45 5.40 -9.47
CA TYR A 96 14.19 5.97 -8.15
C TYR A 96 14.73 7.39 -8.00
N THR A 97 15.81 7.75 -8.72
CA THR A 97 16.36 9.10 -8.67
C THR A 97 15.35 10.12 -9.18
N VAL A 98 14.67 9.82 -10.29
CA VAL A 98 13.64 10.70 -10.86
C VAL A 98 12.43 10.77 -9.93
N LEU A 99 12.01 9.63 -9.36
CA LEU A 99 10.89 9.61 -8.44
C LEU A 99 11.17 10.39 -7.16
N ALA A 100 12.39 10.31 -6.64
CA ALA A 100 12.80 11.05 -5.46
C ALA A 100 12.78 12.57 -5.69
N GLU A 101 13.03 13.03 -6.92
CA GLU A 101 12.92 14.44 -7.27
C GLU A 101 11.48 14.92 -7.33
N VAL A 102 10.58 14.09 -7.86
CA VAL A 102 9.17 14.45 -8.06
C VAL A 102 8.35 14.23 -6.78
N HIS A 103 8.62 13.16 -6.07
CA HIS A 103 7.92 12.76 -4.84
C HIS A 103 8.92 12.41 -3.74
N PRO A 104 9.61 13.42 -3.16
CA PRO A 104 10.63 13.16 -2.14
C PRO A 104 10.08 12.57 -0.83
N GLU A 105 8.78 12.62 -0.64
CA GLU A 105 8.12 12.03 0.53
C GLU A 105 8.11 10.49 0.52
N PHE A 106 8.38 9.87 -0.63
CA PHE A 106 8.41 8.41 -0.75
C PHE A 106 9.84 7.90 -0.97
N GLY A 107 10.30 7.02 -0.09
CA GLY A 107 11.57 6.33 -0.24
C GLY A 107 11.46 5.11 -1.16
N GLU A 108 12.59 4.47 -1.42
CA GLU A 108 12.65 3.25 -2.26
C GLU A 108 11.78 2.13 -1.72
N GLU A 109 11.59 2.07 -0.41
CA GLU A 109 10.76 1.09 0.28
C GLU A 109 9.27 1.22 -0.05
N CYS A 110 8.86 2.33 -0.66
CA CYS A 110 7.49 2.56 -1.07
C CYS A 110 7.16 2.03 -2.46
N TYR A 111 8.13 1.40 -3.14
CA TYR A 111 7.95 0.91 -4.52
C TYR A 111 8.32 -0.55 -4.61
N VAL A 112 7.51 -1.33 -5.31
CA VAL A 112 7.79 -2.72 -5.64
C VAL A 112 7.50 -2.99 -7.11
N CYS A 113 8.39 -3.73 -7.77
CA CYS A 113 8.19 -4.16 -9.15
C CYS A 113 7.27 -5.40 -9.17
N LYS A 114 6.25 -5.38 -10.04
CA LYS A 114 5.30 -6.49 -10.20
C LYS A 114 5.96 -7.79 -10.65
N GLU A 115 7.12 -7.70 -11.29
CA GLU A 115 7.90 -8.85 -11.74
C GLU A 115 8.83 -9.41 -10.66
N SER A 116 8.89 -8.78 -9.50
CA SER A 116 9.75 -9.21 -8.41
C SER A 116 9.35 -10.58 -7.87
N PRO A 117 10.34 -11.44 -7.54
CA PRO A 117 10.06 -12.69 -6.84
C PRO A 117 9.38 -12.44 -5.49
N LYS A 118 8.72 -13.47 -4.98
CA LYS A 118 8.00 -13.42 -3.71
C LYS A 118 8.84 -12.89 -2.55
N GLU A 119 10.09 -13.29 -2.46
CA GLU A 119 11.02 -12.88 -1.40
C GLU A 119 11.33 -11.39 -1.47
N VAL A 120 11.54 -10.86 -2.67
CA VAL A 120 11.80 -9.43 -2.89
C VAL A 120 10.56 -8.60 -2.57
N PHE A 121 9.38 -9.10 -2.99
CA PHE A 121 8.11 -8.46 -2.67
C PHE A 121 7.92 -8.33 -1.15
N PHE A 122 8.15 -9.40 -0.41
CA PHE A 122 8.00 -9.37 1.05
C PHE A 122 9.01 -8.44 1.72
N LYS A 123 10.26 -8.44 1.26
CA LYS A 123 11.28 -7.52 1.80
C LYS A 123 10.89 -6.07 1.61
N THR A 124 10.33 -5.72 0.45
CA THR A 124 9.99 -4.34 0.13
C THR A 124 8.70 -3.89 0.81
N CYS A 125 7.65 -4.69 0.72
CA CYS A 125 6.33 -4.30 1.21
C CYS A 125 6.12 -4.53 2.70
N LEU A 126 6.66 -5.61 3.24
CA LEU A 126 6.35 -6.05 4.60
C LEU A 126 7.49 -5.83 5.59
N PHE A 127 8.69 -5.58 5.12
CA PHE A 127 9.87 -5.47 5.99
C PHE A 127 9.67 -4.43 7.10
N PHE A 128 9.22 -3.24 6.74
CA PHE A 128 8.96 -2.18 7.72
C PHE A 128 7.79 -2.51 8.62
N ASP A 129 6.76 -3.16 8.10
CA ASP A 129 5.60 -3.54 8.88
C ASP A 129 5.92 -4.65 9.87
N ILE A 130 6.72 -5.62 9.46
CA ILE A 130 7.18 -6.69 10.34
C ILE A 130 8.11 -6.12 11.41
N LEU A 131 9.07 -5.27 11.04
CA LEU A 131 9.97 -4.61 11.99
C LEU A 131 9.21 -3.70 12.94
N ASN A 132 8.28 -2.89 12.44
CA ASN A 132 7.47 -2.02 13.27
C ASN A 132 6.58 -2.82 14.22
N LEU A 133 6.05 -3.94 13.77
CA LEU A 133 5.28 -4.83 14.63
C LEU A 133 6.14 -5.40 15.76
N PHE A 134 7.33 -5.90 15.43
CA PHE A 134 8.28 -6.39 16.43
C PHE A 134 8.75 -5.28 17.36
N TYR A 135 9.03 -4.12 16.80
CA TYR A 135 9.46 -2.96 17.58
C TYR A 135 8.36 -2.48 18.52
N CYS A 136 7.15 -2.35 18.03
CA CYS A 136 6.00 -1.99 18.86
C CYS A 136 5.70 -3.04 19.92
N LEU A 137 5.83 -4.32 19.59
CA LEU A 137 5.66 -5.41 20.56
C LEU A 137 6.76 -5.41 21.61
N SER A 138 8.00 -5.10 21.23
CA SER A 138 9.11 -5.02 22.20
C SER A 138 9.06 -3.79 23.08
N ILE A 139 8.52 -2.68 22.63
CA ILE A 139 8.33 -1.47 23.43
C ILE A 139 7.13 -1.60 24.38
N ARG A 140 6.09 -2.31 23.97
CA ARG A 140 4.90 -2.52 24.80
C ARG A 140 5.08 -3.61 25.87
N ARG A 141 6.20 -4.27 25.85
CA ARG A 141 6.61 -5.21 26.88
C ARG A 141 7.52 -4.55 27.89
#